data_b6ee1d55682989096ec372fb0a5c7509
#
_entry.id   b6ee1d55682989096ec372fb0a5c7509
#
_cell.length_a   1.000
_cell.length_b   1.000
_cell.length_c   1.000
_cell.angle_alpha   90.00
_cell.angle_beta   90.00
_cell.angle_gamma   90.00
#
_symmetry.space_group_name_H-M   'P 1'
#
loop_
_entity.id
_entity.type
_entity.pdbx_description
1 polymer ?
#
loop_
_entity_poly.entity_id
_entity_poly.type
_entity_poly.pdbx_seq_one_letter_code
_entity_poly.pdbx_strand_id
1 'polypeptide(L)'
;MADALQRVMVPAASAAAVDPFSHESTAAAVARLTALVEAQQHVIRDYEAALARSKEMFERASAAARLGMWECDLITETLQWSGGTYDIFDIPRDMPLVRNQTLSCYPPESLKALETIRSRAIAERKDFNLDAEIVTPKGKHRWIRITAVVDCAGNRPVRLFGFKQDITEERAKVERLRYLAEFDELTGVANRRRFEDKLWDFCEAPTAAPRDGALLLVDLDGFKDVNDSLGHAAGDACLQQAARRLTEVCLDAIVVARIGGDEFAVLFGPGGVQKITAVATQIVEAMNRPVTYQGRKFKIGASVGIAWAHVCTPTELFQRADAALYAAKSDGRNTFRWFDPRQRQALA
;
A
#
# COMPACT_ATOMS: atom_id res chain seq x y z
N MET A 1 -14.20 30.24 12.18
CA MET A 1 -15.59 30.15 11.70
C MET A 1 -16.63 30.70 12.69
N ALA A 2 -16.34 30.84 13.96
CA ALA A 2 -17.25 31.42 14.96
C ALA A 2 -17.37 32.94 14.86
N ASP A 3 -16.37 33.65 14.35
CA ASP A 3 -16.32 35.13 14.33
C ASP A 3 -17.11 35.78 13.16
N ALA A 4 -17.51 34.99 12.15
CA ALA A 4 -18.30 35.49 11.02
C ALA A 4 -19.83 35.48 11.29
N LEU A 5 -20.27 34.72 12.28
CA LEU A 5 -21.69 34.62 12.65
C LEU A 5 -22.16 35.75 13.62
N GLN A 6 -21.22 36.50 14.17
CA GLN A 6 -21.53 37.52 15.16
C GLN A 6 -21.84 38.92 14.57
N ARG A 7 -21.72 39.09 13.25
CA ARG A 7 -21.97 40.40 12.56
C ARG A 7 -23.31 40.52 11.85
N VAL A 8 -24.22 39.57 11.98
CA VAL A 8 -25.59 39.66 11.44
C VAL A 8 -26.61 39.74 12.59
N MET A 9 -26.31 40.54 13.58
CA MET A 9 -27.40 41.08 14.38
C MET A 9 -27.99 42.28 13.64
N VAL A 10 -29.13 42.08 13.01
CA VAL A 10 -30.03 43.16 12.61
C VAL A 10 -30.30 43.96 13.87
N PRO A 11 -30.04 45.29 13.91
CA PRO A 11 -30.39 46.10 15.07
C PRO A 11 -31.89 45.91 15.27
N ALA A 12 -32.26 45.43 16.48
CA ALA A 12 -33.64 45.41 16.89
C ALA A 12 -34.17 46.82 16.73
N ALA A 13 -35.02 47.02 15.72
CA ALA A 13 -35.74 48.27 15.58
C ALA A 13 -36.48 48.46 16.90
N SER A 14 -36.11 49.47 17.65
CA SER A 14 -36.82 49.93 18.84
C SER A 14 -38.30 49.95 18.48
N ALA A 15 -39.09 49.17 19.20
CA ALA A 15 -40.53 49.23 19.12
C ALA A 15 -40.97 50.57 19.72
N ALA A 16 -40.78 51.66 18.95
CA ALA A 16 -41.49 52.89 19.22
C ALA A 16 -42.97 52.58 18.98
N ALA A 17 -43.78 52.81 19.99
CA ALA A 17 -45.22 52.65 19.96
C ALA A 17 -45.76 53.33 18.69
N VAL A 18 -46.17 52.50 17.70
CA VAL A 18 -46.83 53.02 16.48
C VAL A 18 -48.20 53.48 16.91
N ASP A 19 -48.39 54.78 16.86
CA ASP A 19 -49.72 55.39 17.00
C ASP A 19 -50.62 54.86 15.92
N PRO A 20 -51.72 54.14 16.22
CA PRO A 20 -52.58 53.49 15.19
C PRO A 20 -53.34 54.46 14.32
N PHE A 21 -53.25 55.80 14.55
CA PHE A 21 -53.95 56.86 13.83
C PHE A 21 -53.03 57.79 13.01
N SER A 22 -51.73 57.53 12.89
CA SER A 22 -50.90 58.30 11.96
C SER A 22 -51.28 57.94 10.54
N HIS A 23 -51.86 58.88 9.79
CA HIS A 23 -52.12 58.79 8.33
C HIS A 23 -50.80 58.78 7.57
N GLU A 24 -50.06 57.69 7.67
CA GLU A 24 -48.97 57.44 6.74
C GLU A 24 -49.61 57.32 5.34
N SER A 25 -49.25 58.21 4.41
CA SER A 25 -49.83 58.17 3.08
C SER A 25 -49.56 56.81 2.49
N THR A 26 -50.52 56.17 1.81
CA THR A 26 -50.41 54.87 1.19
C THR A 26 -49.16 54.79 0.29
N ALA A 27 -48.76 55.90 -0.29
CA ALA A 27 -47.53 56.04 -1.07
C ALA A 27 -46.23 55.87 -0.22
N ALA A 28 -46.19 56.40 1.01
CA ALA A 28 -45.06 56.28 1.90
C ALA A 28 -44.90 54.80 2.40
N ALA A 29 -46.03 54.15 2.72
CA ALA A 29 -46.02 52.74 3.11
C ALA A 29 -45.57 51.84 1.96
N VAL A 30 -46.02 52.08 0.74
CA VAL A 30 -45.58 51.34 -0.47
C VAL A 30 -44.07 51.57 -0.69
N ALA A 31 -43.58 52.79 -0.65
CA ALA A 31 -42.17 53.10 -0.84
C ALA A 31 -41.30 52.37 0.21
N ARG A 32 -41.72 52.32 1.46
CA ARG A 32 -41.03 51.62 2.56
C ARG A 32 -41.01 50.10 2.32
N LEU A 33 -42.13 49.51 1.92
CA LEU A 33 -42.23 48.10 1.57
C LEU A 33 -41.37 47.75 0.36
N THR A 34 -41.35 48.59 -0.67
CA THR A 34 -40.53 48.42 -1.86
C THR A 34 -39.05 48.42 -1.47
N ALA A 35 -38.60 49.39 -0.68
CA ALA A 35 -37.21 49.45 -0.18
C ALA A 35 -36.84 48.24 0.66
N LEU A 36 -37.75 47.72 1.50
CA LEU A 36 -37.54 46.50 2.26
C LEU A 36 -37.38 45.25 1.38
N VAL A 37 -38.25 45.14 0.37
CA VAL A 37 -38.20 44.04 -0.61
C VAL A 37 -36.88 44.08 -1.38
N GLU A 38 -36.44 45.23 -1.86
CA GLU A 38 -35.16 45.41 -2.53
C GLU A 38 -33.98 45.03 -1.65
N ALA A 39 -33.98 45.47 -0.38
CA ALA A 39 -32.96 45.11 0.58
C ALA A 39 -32.92 43.59 0.85
N GLN A 40 -34.09 42.94 0.99
CA GLN A 40 -34.16 41.48 1.13
C GLN A 40 -33.66 40.75 -0.09
N GLN A 41 -34.04 41.22 -1.28
CA GLN A 41 -33.54 40.63 -2.55
C GLN A 41 -32.02 40.76 -2.69
N HIS A 42 -31.45 41.86 -2.23
CA HIS A 42 -29.98 42.00 -2.22
C HIS A 42 -29.32 40.99 -1.28
N VAL A 43 -29.84 40.85 -0.06
CA VAL A 43 -29.35 39.87 0.92
C VAL A 43 -29.46 38.42 0.34
N ILE A 44 -30.60 38.08 -0.27
CA ILE A 44 -30.78 36.75 -0.91
C ILE A 44 -29.73 36.51 -1.98
N ARG A 45 -29.52 37.48 -2.90
CA ARG A 45 -28.49 37.35 -3.96
C ARG A 45 -27.09 37.16 -3.38
N ASP A 46 -26.76 37.87 -2.32
CA ASP A 46 -25.44 37.76 -1.66
C ASP A 46 -25.25 36.37 -1.02
N TYR A 47 -26.30 35.82 -0.39
CA TYR A 47 -26.29 34.47 0.14
C TYR A 47 -26.18 33.40 -0.96
N GLU A 48 -26.95 33.56 -2.05
CA GLU A 48 -26.86 32.64 -3.20
C GLU A 48 -25.47 32.65 -3.83
N ALA A 49 -24.86 33.82 -4.01
CA ALA A 49 -23.51 33.95 -4.53
C ALA A 49 -22.46 33.36 -3.56
N ALA A 50 -22.61 33.53 -2.26
CA ALA A 50 -21.73 32.93 -1.26
C ALA A 50 -21.86 31.40 -1.22
N LEU A 51 -23.08 30.88 -1.30
CA LEU A 51 -23.37 29.45 -1.36
C LEU A 51 -22.79 28.82 -2.62
N ALA A 52 -22.97 29.47 -3.79
CA ALA A 52 -22.40 28.99 -5.05
C ALA A 52 -20.86 28.90 -4.99
N ARG A 53 -20.20 29.94 -4.47
CA ARG A 53 -18.73 29.93 -4.27
C ARG A 53 -18.28 28.82 -3.30
N SER A 54 -19.01 28.64 -2.19
CA SER A 54 -18.69 27.59 -1.21
C SER A 54 -18.83 26.21 -1.82
N LYS A 55 -19.88 25.98 -2.63
CA LYS A 55 -20.11 24.72 -3.34
C LYS A 55 -19.01 24.45 -4.35
N GLU A 56 -18.64 25.44 -5.16
CA GLU A 56 -17.56 25.30 -6.16
C GLU A 56 -16.21 24.97 -5.47
N MET A 57 -15.88 25.70 -4.41
CA MET A 57 -14.65 25.45 -3.65
C MET A 57 -14.63 24.05 -3.05
N PHE A 58 -15.76 23.61 -2.49
CA PHE A 58 -15.91 22.26 -1.96
C PHE A 58 -15.74 21.18 -3.04
N GLU A 59 -16.39 21.35 -4.19
CA GLU A 59 -16.27 20.41 -5.31
C GLU A 59 -14.84 20.31 -5.83
N ARG A 60 -14.13 21.44 -5.97
CA ARG A 60 -12.72 21.46 -6.38
C ARG A 60 -11.80 20.79 -5.36
N ALA A 61 -12.00 21.09 -4.06
CA ALA A 61 -11.21 20.47 -2.99
C ALA A 61 -11.46 18.97 -2.91
N SER A 62 -12.72 18.54 -3.01
CA SER A 62 -13.09 17.13 -3.02
C SER A 62 -12.51 16.37 -4.23
N ALA A 63 -12.52 16.99 -5.41
CA ALA A 63 -11.93 16.41 -6.61
C ALA A 63 -10.40 16.25 -6.46
N ALA A 64 -9.72 17.29 -5.93
CA ALA A 64 -8.27 17.23 -5.68
C ALA A 64 -7.89 16.15 -4.66
N ALA A 65 -8.72 15.95 -3.63
CA ALA A 65 -8.54 14.92 -2.62
C ALA A 65 -9.11 13.54 -3.01
N ARG A 66 -9.69 13.42 -4.21
CA ARG A 66 -10.41 12.22 -4.68
C ARG A 66 -11.48 11.74 -3.71
N LEU A 67 -12.20 12.70 -3.14
CA LEU A 67 -13.26 12.47 -2.18
C LEU A 67 -14.63 12.58 -2.85
N GLY A 68 -15.53 11.70 -2.49
CA GLY A 68 -16.95 11.78 -2.81
C GLY A 68 -17.80 11.72 -1.57
N MET A 69 -18.76 12.65 -1.41
CA MET A 69 -19.77 12.56 -0.36
C MET A 69 -20.85 11.54 -0.73
N TRP A 70 -21.38 10.89 0.28
CA TRP A 70 -22.51 10.00 0.14
C TRP A 70 -23.41 10.10 1.37
N GLU A 71 -24.67 9.85 1.15
CA GLU A 71 -25.69 9.81 2.19
C GLU A 71 -26.66 8.67 1.90
N CYS A 72 -27.16 8.03 2.96
CA CYS A 72 -28.21 7.01 2.91
C CYS A 72 -29.24 7.32 4.00
N ASP A 73 -30.46 7.60 3.59
CA ASP A 73 -31.59 7.64 4.49
C ASP A 73 -31.93 6.21 4.95
N LEU A 74 -31.97 5.97 6.25
CA LEU A 74 -32.19 4.65 6.82
C LEU A 74 -33.67 4.23 6.89
N ILE A 75 -34.57 5.17 6.62
CA ILE A 75 -36.02 4.92 6.63
C ILE A 75 -36.50 4.54 5.24
N THR A 76 -36.05 5.30 4.23
CA THR A 76 -36.44 5.11 2.81
C THR A 76 -35.42 4.29 2.02
N GLU A 77 -34.23 4.03 2.59
CA GLU A 77 -33.07 3.43 1.94
C GLU A 77 -32.58 4.15 0.68
N THR A 78 -32.93 5.43 0.55
CA THR A 78 -32.50 6.24 -0.59
C THR A 78 -31.04 6.68 -0.44
N LEU A 79 -30.30 6.62 -1.54
CA LEU A 79 -28.90 7.04 -1.63
C LEU A 79 -28.80 8.39 -2.33
N GLN A 80 -27.91 9.24 -1.83
CA GLN A 80 -27.49 10.47 -2.49
C GLN A 80 -25.96 10.51 -2.57
N TRP A 81 -25.43 10.85 -3.75
CA TRP A 81 -24.00 10.93 -4.01
C TRP A 81 -23.62 12.30 -4.56
N SER A 82 -22.47 12.79 -4.14
CA SER A 82 -21.83 13.91 -4.85
C SER A 82 -21.20 13.43 -6.15
N GLY A 83 -20.88 14.36 -7.05
CA GLY A 83 -20.19 14.05 -8.31
C GLY A 83 -18.91 13.21 -8.10
N GLY A 84 -18.14 13.49 -7.06
CA GLY A 84 -16.93 12.71 -6.74
C GLY A 84 -17.20 11.23 -6.43
N THR A 85 -18.33 10.90 -5.80
CA THR A 85 -18.69 9.50 -5.55
C THR A 85 -19.04 8.77 -6.84
N TYR A 86 -19.78 9.41 -7.76
CA TYR A 86 -20.05 8.86 -9.09
C TYR A 86 -18.76 8.58 -9.86
N ASP A 87 -17.80 9.52 -9.80
CA ASP A 87 -16.51 9.40 -10.49
C ASP A 87 -15.67 8.25 -9.91
N ILE A 88 -15.70 8.04 -8.58
CA ILE A 88 -15.02 6.91 -7.91
C ILE A 88 -15.59 5.56 -8.39
N PHE A 89 -16.90 5.49 -8.61
CA PHE A 89 -17.56 4.26 -9.05
C PHE A 89 -17.65 4.12 -10.58
N ASP A 90 -17.18 5.10 -11.36
CA ASP A 90 -17.33 5.17 -12.82
C ASP A 90 -18.80 5.04 -13.27
N ILE A 91 -19.74 5.55 -12.47
CA ILE A 91 -21.18 5.56 -12.77
C ILE A 91 -21.55 6.93 -13.35
N PRO A 92 -22.34 7.00 -14.45
CA PRO A 92 -22.83 8.27 -14.98
C PRO A 92 -23.68 9.03 -13.96
N ARG A 93 -23.51 10.35 -13.88
CA ARG A 93 -24.19 11.21 -12.88
C ARG A 93 -25.69 11.37 -13.13
N ASP A 94 -26.16 11.06 -14.31
CA ASP A 94 -27.56 11.08 -14.74
C ASP A 94 -28.30 9.75 -14.48
N MET A 95 -27.57 8.70 -14.07
CA MET A 95 -28.21 7.44 -13.70
C MET A 95 -28.83 7.50 -12.31
N PRO A 96 -30.08 7.00 -12.14
CA PRO A 96 -30.66 6.88 -10.82
C PRO A 96 -29.87 5.89 -9.96
N LEU A 97 -29.59 6.29 -8.71
CA LEU A 97 -28.87 5.45 -7.77
C LEU A 97 -29.80 4.34 -7.23
N VAL A 98 -29.47 3.11 -7.58
CA VAL A 98 -30.12 1.92 -7.02
C VAL A 98 -29.13 1.23 -6.10
N ARG A 99 -29.49 1.10 -4.82
CA ARG A 99 -28.59 0.55 -3.78
C ARG A 99 -28.00 -0.81 -4.17
N ASN A 100 -28.79 -1.72 -4.72
CA ASN A 100 -28.30 -3.04 -5.13
C ASN A 100 -27.26 -2.96 -6.26
N GLN A 101 -27.39 -2.01 -7.18
CA GLN A 101 -26.39 -1.80 -8.24
C GLN A 101 -25.09 -1.24 -7.67
N THR A 102 -25.15 -0.36 -6.68
CA THR A 102 -23.94 0.14 -6.03
C THR A 102 -23.24 -0.94 -5.21
N LEU A 103 -23.99 -1.84 -4.57
CA LEU A 103 -23.46 -2.96 -3.81
C LEU A 103 -22.82 -4.03 -4.71
N SER A 104 -23.29 -4.22 -5.94
CA SER A 104 -22.69 -5.15 -6.90
C SER A 104 -21.27 -4.77 -7.34
N CYS A 105 -20.85 -3.52 -7.09
CA CYS A 105 -19.48 -3.09 -7.31
C CYS A 105 -18.48 -3.65 -6.26
N TYR A 106 -18.96 -4.19 -5.15
CA TYR A 106 -18.10 -4.74 -4.10
C TYR A 106 -17.89 -6.24 -4.31
N PRO A 107 -16.63 -6.73 -4.37
CA PRO A 107 -16.34 -8.15 -4.28
C PRO A 107 -16.97 -8.77 -3.02
N PRO A 108 -17.26 -10.10 -3.02
CA PRO A 108 -18.00 -10.75 -1.93
C PRO A 108 -17.43 -10.51 -0.53
N GLU A 109 -16.11 -10.52 -0.37
CA GLU A 109 -15.44 -10.27 0.91
C GLU A 109 -15.62 -8.82 1.38
N SER A 110 -15.43 -7.86 0.49
CA SER A 110 -15.62 -6.43 0.77
C SER A 110 -17.07 -6.10 1.06
N LEU A 111 -18.01 -6.73 0.34
CA LEU A 111 -19.44 -6.57 0.60
C LEU A 111 -19.83 -7.10 1.99
N LYS A 112 -19.38 -8.29 2.35
CA LYS A 112 -19.62 -8.87 3.67
C LYS A 112 -19.06 -8.02 4.80
N ALA A 113 -17.83 -7.49 4.62
CA ALA A 113 -17.22 -6.59 5.60
C ALA A 113 -18.03 -5.30 5.76
N LEU A 114 -18.47 -4.70 4.64
CA LEU A 114 -19.28 -3.47 4.64
C LEU A 114 -20.62 -3.70 5.33
N GLU A 115 -21.33 -4.78 5.03
CA GLU A 115 -22.64 -5.08 5.63
C GLU A 115 -22.52 -5.36 7.14
N THR A 116 -21.48 -6.07 7.54
CA THR A 116 -21.20 -6.35 8.96
C THR A 116 -20.94 -5.09 9.76
N ILE A 117 -20.00 -4.24 9.27
CA ILE A 117 -19.64 -3.01 9.99
C ILE A 117 -20.79 -2.00 9.99
N ARG A 118 -21.52 -1.88 8.86
CA ARG A 118 -22.69 -1.01 8.75
C ARG A 118 -23.78 -1.39 9.74
N SER A 119 -24.13 -2.66 9.79
CA SER A 119 -25.20 -3.18 10.70
C SER A 119 -24.82 -2.93 12.16
N ARG A 120 -23.56 -3.19 12.51
CA ARG A 120 -23.04 -2.93 13.85
C ARG A 120 -23.05 -1.44 14.19
N ALA A 121 -22.57 -0.59 13.27
CA ALA A 121 -22.54 0.85 13.46
C ALA A 121 -23.93 1.44 13.70
N ILE A 122 -24.94 1.01 12.94
CA ILE A 122 -26.33 1.41 13.11
C ILE A 122 -26.86 0.96 14.49
N ALA A 123 -26.60 -0.29 14.88
CA ALA A 123 -27.08 -0.83 16.16
C ALA A 123 -26.43 -0.14 17.37
N GLU A 124 -25.12 0.13 17.30
CA GLU A 124 -24.35 0.75 18.36
C GLU A 124 -24.37 2.30 18.28
N ARG A 125 -24.91 2.89 17.20
CA ARG A 125 -24.91 4.34 16.91
C ARG A 125 -23.50 4.93 16.93
N LYS A 126 -22.57 4.22 16.31
CA LYS A 126 -21.16 4.62 16.23
C LYS A 126 -20.75 4.81 14.79
N ASP A 127 -19.90 5.78 14.58
CA ASP A 127 -19.24 6.01 13.31
C ASP A 127 -18.31 4.85 12.96
N PHE A 128 -18.01 4.68 11.67
CA PHE A 128 -17.07 3.67 11.23
C PHE A 128 -16.18 4.14 10.08
N ASN A 129 -15.02 3.48 9.96
CA ASN A 129 -14.14 3.55 8.81
C ASN A 129 -13.90 2.14 8.27
N LEU A 130 -13.89 2.01 6.95
CA LEU A 130 -13.65 0.75 6.27
C LEU A 130 -12.87 1.00 4.99
N ASP A 131 -11.74 0.31 4.81
CA ASP A 131 -11.09 0.20 3.51
C ASP A 131 -11.65 -1.04 2.79
N ALA A 132 -12.19 -0.85 1.59
CA ALA A 132 -12.84 -1.89 0.81
C ALA A 132 -12.41 -1.83 -0.66
N GLU A 133 -12.33 -2.99 -1.30
CA GLU A 133 -12.14 -3.07 -2.75
C GLU A 133 -13.49 -2.91 -3.46
N ILE A 134 -13.47 -2.24 -4.61
CA ILE A 134 -14.57 -2.18 -5.56
C ILE A 134 -14.10 -2.52 -6.97
N VAL A 135 -14.99 -3.08 -7.77
CA VAL A 135 -14.81 -3.26 -9.20
C VAL A 135 -15.88 -2.41 -9.88
N THR A 136 -15.45 -1.36 -10.58
CA THR A 136 -16.39 -0.43 -11.24
C THR A 136 -17.11 -1.12 -12.40
N PRO A 137 -18.26 -0.61 -12.88
CA PRO A 137 -18.94 -1.13 -14.09
C PRO A 137 -18.06 -1.14 -15.35
N LYS A 138 -16.98 -0.35 -15.36
CA LYS A 138 -15.96 -0.35 -16.43
C LYS A 138 -14.84 -1.38 -16.20
N GLY A 139 -14.96 -2.25 -15.20
CA GLY A 139 -13.97 -3.29 -14.87
C GLY A 139 -12.72 -2.79 -14.17
N LYS A 140 -12.67 -1.56 -13.66
CA LYS A 140 -11.51 -1.05 -12.93
C LYS A 140 -11.58 -1.48 -11.47
N HIS A 141 -10.49 -2.04 -10.97
CA HIS A 141 -10.29 -2.31 -9.55
C HIS A 141 -9.82 -1.05 -8.84
N ARG A 142 -10.49 -0.70 -7.76
CA ARG A 142 -10.12 0.42 -6.89
C ARG A 142 -10.23 0.02 -5.42
N TRP A 143 -9.39 0.62 -4.62
CA TRP A 143 -9.52 0.60 -3.17
C TRP A 143 -10.14 1.91 -2.71
N ILE A 144 -11.20 1.81 -1.93
CA ILE A 144 -11.88 2.97 -1.37
C ILE A 144 -11.86 2.93 0.14
N ARG A 145 -11.63 4.09 0.76
CA ARG A 145 -11.87 4.31 2.18
C ARG A 145 -13.26 4.89 2.36
N ILE A 146 -14.09 4.22 3.14
CA ILE A 146 -15.45 4.63 3.47
C ILE A 146 -15.41 5.16 4.90
N THR A 147 -15.72 6.43 5.09
CA THR A 147 -16.01 7.02 6.40
C THR A 147 -17.50 7.24 6.50
N ALA A 148 -18.10 6.80 7.59
CA ALA A 148 -19.54 6.92 7.82
C ALA A 148 -19.83 7.43 9.23
N VAL A 149 -20.74 8.38 9.28
CA VAL A 149 -21.28 8.96 10.52
C VAL A 149 -22.75 8.53 10.62
N VAL A 150 -23.14 8.10 11.81
CA VAL A 150 -24.52 7.72 12.12
C VAL A 150 -25.25 8.92 12.71
N ASP A 151 -26.23 9.46 11.97
CA ASP A 151 -27.08 10.54 12.47
C ASP A 151 -28.38 9.97 13.05
N CYS A 152 -28.79 10.53 14.20
CA CYS A 152 -29.90 10.01 14.98
C CYS A 152 -30.92 11.12 15.30
N ALA A 153 -32.19 10.83 15.13
CA ALA A 153 -33.29 11.61 15.69
C ALA A 153 -33.64 11.05 17.08
N GLY A 154 -33.13 11.73 18.12
CA GLY A 154 -33.17 11.18 19.48
C GLY A 154 -32.38 9.91 19.60
N ASN A 155 -33.04 8.78 19.90
CA ASN A 155 -32.38 7.48 20.08
C ASN A 155 -32.48 6.58 18.81
N ARG A 156 -33.05 7.06 17.71
CA ARG A 156 -33.29 6.29 16.48
C ARG A 156 -32.33 6.73 15.38
N PRO A 157 -31.51 5.85 14.85
CA PRO A 157 -30.70 6.13 13.65
C PRO A 157 -31.63 6.46 12.48
N VAL A 158 -31.38 7.57 11.80
CA VAL A 158 -32.20 8.03 10.67
C VAL A 158 -31.41 8.16 9.38
N ARG A 159 -30.08 8.36 9.48
CA ARG A 159 -29.24 8.61 8.33
C ARG A 159 -27.83 8.11 8.55
N LEU A 160 -27.20 7.61 7.49
CA LEU A 160 -25.76 7.42 7.38
C LEU A 160 -25.22 8.38 6.33
N PHE A 161 -24.18 9.09 6.63
CA PHE A 161 -23.51 9.95 5.67
C PHE A 161 -22.00 9.99 5.90
N GLY A 162 -21.26 10.44 4.91
CA GLY A 162 -19.81 10.56 5.04
C GLY A 162 -19.11 10.69 3.70
N PHE A 163 -17.89 10.15 3.67
CA PHE A 163 -17.01 10.27 2.51
C PHE A 163 -16.59 8.89 2.01
N LYS A 164 -16.40 8.80 0.70
CA LYS A 164 -15.65 7.74 0.02
C LYS A 164 -14.44 8.37 -0.63
N GLN A 165 -13.26 7.82 -0.38
CA GLN A 165 -12.00 8.28 -0.94
C GLN A 165 -11.37 7.18 -1.77
N ASP A 166 -10.95 7.48 -2.99
CA ASP A 166 -10.12 6.55 -3.75
C ASP A 166 -8.69 6.57 -3.18
N ILE A 167 -8.31 5.46 -2.54
CA ILE A 167 -6.99 5.24 -1.93
C ILE A 167 -6.13 4.26 -2.74
N THR A 168 -6.50 3.98 -3.99
CA THR A 168 -5.81 2.99 -4.85
C THR A 168 -4.34 3.34 -5.03
N GLU A 169 -4.03 4.60 -5.37
CA GLU A 169 -2.65 5.04 -5.52
C GLU A 169 -1.88 5.08 -4.20
N GLU A 170 -2.54 5.46 -3.11
CA GLU A 170 -1.94 5.47 -1.77
C GLU A 170 -1.51 4.05 -1.38
N ARG A 171 -2.41 3.06 -1.55
CA ARG A 171 -2.09 1.65 -1.28
C ARG A 171 -1.00 1.11 -2.20
N ALA A 172 -1.08 1.40 -3.48
CA ALA A 172 -0.04 0.98 -4.44
C ALA A 172 1.34 1.54 -4.06
N LYS A 173 1.41 2.80 -3.60
CA LYS A 173 2.66 3.39 -3.10
C LYS A 173 3.16 2.69 -1.83
N VAL A 174 2.28 2.43 -0.87
CA VAL A 174 2.64 1.72 0.37
C VAL A 174 3.15 0.31 0.06
N GLU A 175 2.45 -0.45 -0.80
CA GLU A 175 2.88 -1.78 -1.23
C GLU A 175 4.21 -1.73 -1.99
N ARG A 176 4.39 -0.72 -2.85
CA ARG A 176 5.67 -0.53 -3.56
C ARG A 176 6.82 -0.23 -2.58
N LEU A 177 6.58 0.66 -1.61
CA LEU A 177 7.59 0.97 -0.59
C LEU A 177 7.91 -0.27 0.27
N ARG A 178 6.90 -1.06 0.64
CA ARG A 178 7.10 -2.33 1.35
C ARG A 178 7.92 -3.31 0.52
N TYR A 179 7.57 -3.45 -0.76
CA TYR A 179 8.33 -4.29 -1.69
C TYR A 179 9.79 -3.86 -1.78
N LEU A 180 10.07 -2.56 -1.98
CA LEU A 180 11.42 -2.00 -2.03
C LEU A 180 12.20 -2.17 -0.72
N ALA A 181 11.50 -2.13 0.42
CA ALA A 181 12.12 -2.36 1.73
C ALA A 181 12.56 -3.82 1.95
N GLU A 182 11.97 -4.79 1.23
CA GLU A 182 12.18 -6.21 1.45
C GLU A 182 12.85 -6.93 0.27
N PHE A 183 12.73 -6.44 -0.96
CA PHE A 183 13.20 -7.11 -2.16
C PHE A 183 14.20 -6.27 -2.95
N ASP A 184 15.09 -6.93 -3.68
CA ASP A 184 16.01 -6.31 -4.63
C ASP A 184 15.26 -6.00 -5.94
N GLU A 185 15.28 -4.74 -6.38
CA GLU A 185 14.50 -4.29 -7.54
C GLU A 185 14.94 -4.95 -8.86
N LEU A 186 16.23 -5.27 -8.98
CA LEU A 186 16.75 -5.84 -10.21
C LEU A 186 16.38 -7.33 -10.35
N THR A 187 16.51 -8.08 -9.26
CA THR A 187 16.43 -9.53 -9.28
C THR A 187 15.12 -10.09 -8.73
N GLY A 188 14.37 -9.31 -7.96
CA GLY A 188 13.10 -9.73 -7.35
C GLY A 188 13.23 -10.69 -6.17
N VAL A 189 14.43 -11.15 -5.81
CA VAL A 189 14.68 -11.92 -4.57
C VAL A 189 14.75 -10.98 -3.37
N ALA A 190 14.79 -11.52 -2.16
CA ALA A 190 14.94 -10.71 -0.96
C ALA A 190 16.21 -9.82 -1.05
N ASN A 191 16.12 -8.62 -0.52
CA ASN A 191 17.28 -7.75 -0.38
C ASN A 191 18.11 -8.10 0.86
N ARG A 192 19.25 -7.44 1.05
CA ARG A 192 20.14 -7.63 2.18
C ARG A 192 19.43 -7.47 3.52
N ARG A 193 18.58 -6.45 3.66
CA ARG A 193 17.86 -6.19 4.92
C ARG A 193 16.95 -7.36 5.29
N ARG A 194 16.10 -7.81 4.36
CA ARG A 194 15.19 -8.94 4.61
C ARG A 194 15.96 -10.22 4.92
N PHE A 195 17.12 -10.42 4.30
CA PHE A 195 18.00 -11.53 4.62
C PHE A 195 18.52 -11.44 6.06
N GLU A 196 19.03 -10.28 6.49
CA GLU A 196 19.52 -10.04 7.85
C GLU A 196 18.41 -10.27 8.89
N ASP A 197 17.18 -9.78 8.64
CA ASP A 197 16.02 -10.02 9.50
C ASP A 197 15.71 -11.53 9.60
N LYS A 198 15.71 -12.26 8.47
CA LYS A 198 15.46 -13.72 8.46
C LYS A 198 16.55 -14.53 9.11
N LEU A 199 17.80 -14.11 8.95
CA LEU A 199 18.95 -14.75 9.61
C LEU A 199 18.89 -14.54 11.12
N TRP A 200 18.50 -13.34 11.55
CA TRP A 200 18.30 -13.02 12.97
C TRP A 200 17.14 -13.86 13.56
N ASP A 201 15.98 -13.85 12.94
CA ASP A 201 14.83 -14.67 13.36
C ASP A 201 15.22 -16.15 13.48
N PHE A 202 15.98 -16.65 12.50
CA PHE A 202 16.45 -18.03 12.49
C PHE A 202 17.41 -18.31 13.63
N CYS A 203 18.35 -17.42 13.94
CA CYS A 203 19.34 -17.62 15.00
C CYS A 203 18.81 -17.32 16.42
N GLU A 204 17.84 -16.44 16.60
CA GLU A 204 17.35 -15.97 17.91
C GLU A 204 16.01 -16.57 18.35
N ALA A 205 15.31 -17.31 17.46
CA ALA A 205 14.02 -17.90 17.80
C ALA A 205 14.13 -18.80 19.06
N PRO A 206 13.26 -18.66 20.06
CA PRO A 206 13.27 -19.49 21.26
C PRO A 206 12.79 -20.91 20.90
N THR A 207 13.71 -21.83 20.65
CA THR A 207 13.37 -23.24 20.37
C THR A 207 14.04 -24.15 21.41
N ALA A 208 13.31 -25.16 21.87
CA ALA A 208 13.83 -26.19 22.77
C ALA A 208 14.75 -27.22 22.08
N ALA A 209 14.85 -27.16 20.73
CA ALA A 209 15.65 -28.06 19.90
C ALA A 209 16.85 -27.32 19.28
N PRO A 210 17.98 -28.03 19.03
CA PRO A 210 19.10 -27.47 18.28
C PRO A 210 18.61 -26.94 16.92
N ARG A 211 19.07 -25.76 16.55
CA ARG A 211 18.75 -25.15 15.26
C ARG A 211 19.58 -25.81 14.18
N ASP A 212 18.96 -26.74 13.48
CA ASP A 212 19.56 -27.38 12.33
C ASP A 212 19.18 -26.60 11.07
N GLY A 213 20.17 -26.15 10.33
CA GLY A 213 19.99 -25.46 9.07
C GLY A 213 21.32 -25.07 8.46
N ALA A 214 21.31 -24.44 7.31
CA ALA A 214 22.55 -24.04 6.64
C ALA A 214 22.41 -22.67 5.98
N LEU A 215 23.46 -21.88 6.05
CA LEU A 215 23.66 -20.68 5.26
C LEU A 215 24.59 -20.97 4.12
N LEU A 216 24.16 -20.64 2.90
CA LEU A 216 24.97 -20.67 1.70
C LEU A 216 25.20 -19.23 1.24
N LEU A 217 26.45 -18.84 1.05
CA LEU A 217 26.84 -17.63 0.35
C LEU A 217 27.29 -17.99 -1.07
N VAL A 218 26.76 -17.32 -2.06
CA VAL A 218 26.97 -17.61 -3.48
C VAL A 218 27.50 -16.34 -4.15
N ASP A 219 28.61 -16.47 -4.86
CA ASP A 219 29.25 -15.38 -5.60
C ASP A 219 29.41 -15.79 -7.08
N LEU A 220 29.09 -14.89 -7.99
CA LEU A 220 29.13 -15.17 -9.42
C LEU A 220 30.52 -14.97 -9.98
N ASP A 221 31.18 -16.06 -10.38
CA ASP A 221 32.55 -16.04 -10.90
C ASP A 221 32.63 -15.34 -12.28
N GLY A 222 33.51 -14.34 -12.38
CA GLY A 222 33.73 -13.61 -13.65
C GLY A 222 32.64 -12.58 -13.98
N PHE A 223 31.77 -12.20 -13.01
CA PHE A 223 30.71 -11.21 -13.23
C PHE A 223 31.27 -9.86 -13.69
N LYS A 224 32.40 -9.43 -13.14
CA LYS A 224 33.06 -8.20 -13.56
C LYS A 224 33.48 -8.25 -15.04
N ASP A 225 34.01 -9.37 -15.52
CA ASP A 225 34.40 -9.54 -16.90
C ASP A 225 33.22 -9.45 -17.87
N VAL A 226 32.03 -9.91 -17.42
CA VAL A 226 30.78 -9.76 -18.19
C VAL A 226 30.42 -8.27 -18.31
N ASN A 227 30.48 -7.51 -17.21
CA ASN A 227 30.22 -6.07 -17.24
C ASN A 227 31.22 -5.32 -18.13
N ASP A 228 32.49 -5.63 -17.99
CA ASP A 228 33.57 -4.94 -18.73
C ASP A 228 33.53 -5.26 -20.24
N SER A 229 33.12 -6.47 -20.62
CA SER A 229 33.10 -6.88 -22.03
C SER A 229 31.75 -6.72 -22.74
N LEU A 230 30.62 -6.80 -22.03
CA LEU A 230 29.27 -6.76 -22.61
C LEU A 230 28.40 -5.62 -22.09
N GLY A 231 28.92 -4.84 -21.15
CA GLY A 231 28.23 -3.70 -20.53
C GLY A 231 27.30 -4.09 -19.38
N HIS A 232 26.93 -3.12 -18.56
CA HIS A 232 26.13 -3.32 -17.36
C HIS A 232 24.76 -3.98 -17.61
N ALA A 233 24.12 -3.70 -18.75
CA ALA A 233 22.85 -4.34 -19.08
C ALA A 233 22.95 -5.88 -19.28
N ALA A 234 24.12 -6.38 -19.71
CA ALA A 234 24.39 -7.81 -19.75
C ALA A 234 24.63 -8.38 -18.36
N GLY A 235 25.31 -7.62 -17.49
CA GLY A 235 25.47 -7.95 -16.07
C GLY A 235 24.13 -8.02 -15.35
N ASP A 236 23.24 -7.05 -15.57
CA ASP A 236 21.89 -7.03 -15.00
C ASP A 236 21.09 -8.28 -15.43
N ALA A 237 21.13 -8.63 -16.71
CA ALA A 237 20.51 -9.86 -17.22
C ALA A 237 21.11 -11.13 -16.58
N CYS A 238 22.42 -11.10 -16.29
CA CYS A 238 23.11 -12.16 -15.59
C CYS A 238 22.62 -12.34 -14.16
N LEU A 239 22.51 -11.24 -13.41
CA LEU A 239 22.01 -11.21 -12.03
C LEU A 239 20.56 -11.70 -11.96
N GLN A 240 19.70 -11.24 -12.87
CA GLN A 240 18.31 -11.72 -12.97
C GLN A 240 18.23 -13.22 -13.26
N GLN A 241 19.09 -13.71 -14.14
CA GLN A 241 19.14 -15.14 -14.46
C GLN A 241 19.66 -15.96 -13.28
N ALA A 242 20.67 -15.46 -12.55
CA ALA A 242 21.20 -16.12 -11.37
C ALA A 242 20.14 -16.21 -10.25
N ALA A 243 19.45 -15.11 -9.97
CA ALA A 243 18.36 -15.07 -8.99
C ALA A 243 17.26 -16.09 -9.33
N ARG A 244 16.83 -16.16 -10.61
CA ARG A 244 15.83 -17.11 -11.06
C ARG A 244 16.30 -18.56 -10.85
N ARG A 245 17.54 -18.88 -11.23
CA ARG A 245 18.11 -20.22 -11.06
C ARG A 245 18.22 -20.61 -9.59
N LEU A 246 18.64 -19.68 -8.73
CA LEU A 246 18.66 -19.92 -7.28
C LEU A 246 17.26 -20.21 -6.74
N THR A 247 16.27 -19.45 -7.14
CA THR A 247 14.89 -19.67 -6.70
C THR A 247 14.33 -21.00 -7.18
N GLU A 248 14.66 -21.42 -8.41
CA GLU A 248 14.25 -22.69 -8.99
C GLU A 248 14.91 -23.90 -8.30
N VAL A 249 16.18 -23.76 -7.85
CA VAL A 249 16.93 -24.83 -7.18
C VAL A 249 16.63 -24.87 -5.68
N CYS A 250 16.40 -23.72 -5.06
CA CYS A 250 16.30 -23.59 -3.61
C CYS A 250 14.83 -23.45 -3.13
N LEU A 251 13.92 -24.30 -3.63
CA LEU A 251 12.48 -24.23 -3.33
C LEU A 251 12.14 -24.31 -1.84
N ASP A 252 12.93 -25.06 -1.06
CA ASP A 252 12.72 -25.24 0.38
C ASP A 252 13.51 -24.23 1.24
N ALA A 253 14.12 -23.21 0.65
CA ALA A 253 14.86 -22.20 1.39
C ALA A 253 13.92 -21.28 2.19
N ILE A 254 14.33 -20.91 3.38
CA ILE A 254 13.66 -19.87 4.18
C ILE A 254 13.71 -18.52 3.44
N VAL A 255 14.86 -18.24 2.82
CA VAL A 255 15.06 -17.03 2.01
C VAL A 255 16.15 -17.25 1.00
N VAL A 256 15.94 -16.71 -0.21
CA VAL A 256 16.96 -16.47 -1.24
C VAL A 256 17.08 -14.96 -1.37
N ALA A 257 18.28 -14.42 -1.23
CA ALA A 257 18.51 -12.99 -1.20
C ALA A 257 19.72 -12.56 -2.02
N ARG A 258 19.71 -11.34 -2.52
CA ARG A 258 20.89 -10.66 -3.03
C ARG A 258 21.41 -9.70 -1.96
N ILE A 259 22.66 -9.91 -1.53
CA ILE A 259 23.26 -9.17 -0.40
C ILE A 259 24.19 -8.04 -0.85
N GLY A 260 24.59 -8.02 -2.12
CA GLY A 260 25.39 -6.97 -2.71
C GLY A 260 25.98 -7.38 -4.06
N GLY A 261 26.23 -6.47 -4.97
CA GLY A 261 26.90 -6.74 -6.22
C GLY A 261 26.45 -8.02 -6.93
N ASP A 262 27.33 -8.99 -7.00
CA ASP A 262 27.15 -10.35 -7.54
C ASP A 262 27.01 -11.44 -6.45
N GLU A 263 26.80 -11.02 -5.19
CA GLU A 263 26.69 -11.90 -4.04
C GLU A 263 25.23 -12.19 -3.68
N PHE A 264 24.93 -13.48 -3.48
CA PHE A 264 23.65 -13.98 -3.02
C PHE A 264 23.82 -14.79 -1.73
N ALA A 265 22.75 -14.84 -0.94
CA ALA A 265 22.66 -15.66 0.27
C ALA A 265 21.41 -16.53 0.22
N VAL A 266 21.54 -17.77 0.67
CA VAL A 266 20.42 -18.72 0.77
C VAL A 266 20.44 -19.33 2.17
N LEU A 267 19.33 -19.18 2.90
CA LEU A 267 19.17 -19.76 4.23
C LEU A 267 18.20 -20.93 4.17
N PHE A 268 18.63 -22.07 4.66
CA PHE A 268 17.79 -23.26 4.79
C PHE A 268 17.47 -23.55 6.25
N GLY A 269 16.27 -24.03 6.48
CA GLY A 269 15.83 -24.58 7.75
C GLY A 269 16.36 -26.00 7.98
N PRO A 270 15.76 -26.74 8.93
CA PRO A 270 16.17 -28.10 9.26
C PRO A 270 16.26 -29.01 8.04
N GLY A 271 17.41 -29.70 7.92
CA GLY A 271 17.69 -30.63 6.83
C GLY A 271 18.99 -31.35 7.04
N GLY A 272 19.24 -32.44 6.32
CA GLY A 272 20.50 -33.18 6.41
C GLY A 272 21.62 -32.55 5.59
N VAL A 273 22.87 -32.78 5.99
CA VAL A 273 24.07 -32.34 5.27
C VAL A 273 24.04 -32.80 3.81
N GLN A 274 23.56 -34.02 3.56
CA GLN A 274 23.43 -34.57 2.21
C GLN A 274 22.50 -33.78 1.32
N LYS A 275 21.35 -33.30 1.87
CA LYS A 275 20.40 -32.45 1.13
C LYS A 275 21.06 -31.13 0.73
N ILE A 276 21.72 -30.47 1.67
CA ILE A 276 22.37 -29.17 1.43
C ILE A 276 23.54 -29.34 0.43
N THR A 277 24.31 -30.41 0.53
CA THR A 277 25.38 -30.72 -0.42
C THR A 277 24.82 -30.94 -1.84
N ALA A 278 23.71 -31.66 -1.97
CA ALA A 278 23.04 -31.85 -3.26
C ALA A 278 22.55 -30.53 -3.85
N VAL A 279 21.94 -29.66 -3.03
CA VAL A 279 21.50 -28.33 -3.44
C VAL A 279 22.68 -27.48 -3.90
N ALA A 280 23.79 -27.46 -3.15
CA ALA A 280 24.99 -26.71 -3.53
C ALA A 280 25.55 -27.18 -4.87
N THR A 281 25.58 -28.50 -5.13
CA THR A 281 25.97 -29.08 -6.43
C THR A 281 25.04 -28.56 -7.53
N GLN A 282 23.73 -28.62 -7.32
CA GLN A 282 22.73 -28.14 -8.27
C GLN A 282 22.86 -26.63 -8.55
N ILE A 283 23.19 -25.83 -7.54
CA ILE A 283 23.45 -24.39 -7.72
C ILE A 283 24.63 -24.20 -8.68
N VAL A 284 25.77 -24.83 -8.41
CA VAL A 284 26.97 -24.72 -9.27
C VAL A 284 26.65 -25.15 -10.68
N GLU A 285 25.97 -26.30 -10.87
CA GLU A 285 25.56 -26.79 -12.18
C GLU A 285 24.61 -25.86 -12.91
N ALA A 286 23.62 -25.31 -12.18
CA ALA A 286 22.65 -24.37 -12.73
C ALA A 286 23.32 -23.08 -13.20
N MET A 287 24.26 -22.54 -12.41
CA MET A 287 25.01 -21.34 -12.78
C MET A 287 25.88 -21.55 -14.01
N ASN A 288 26.44 -22.73 -14.19
CA ASN A 288 27.22 -23.08 -15.39
C ASN A 288 26.43 -23.14 -16.70
N ARG A 289 25.10 -23.14 -16.65
CA ARG A 289 24.27 -23.11 -17.87
C ARG A 289 24.48 -21.79 -18.60
N PRO A 290 24.58 -21.78 -19.94
CA PRO A 290 24.77 -20.55 -20.69
C PRO A 290 23.67 -19.53 -20.40
N VAL A 291 24.06 -18.28 -20.31
CA VAL A 291 23.16 -17.10 -20.32
C VAL A 291 23.13 -16.57 -21.76
N THR A 292 21.95 -16.25 -22.26
CA THR A 292 21.78 -15.63 -23.58
C THR A 292 21.34 -14.17 -23.40
N TYR A 293 22.14 -13.26 -23.95
CA TYR A 293 21.81 -11.83 -23.96
C TYR A 293 22.04 -11.28 -25.38
N GLN A 294 21.02 -10.68 -25.98
CA GLN A 294 21.05 -10.13 -27.34
C GLN A 294 21.69 -11.09 -28.40
N GLY A 295 21.31 -12.37 -28.32
CA GLY A 295 21.83 -13.42 -29.24
C GLY A 295 23.24 -13.92 -28.93
N ARG A 296 23.96 -13.34 -27.98
CA ARG A 296 25.27 -13.79 -27.51
C ARG A 296 25.11 -14.74 -26.34
N LYS A 297 25.86 -15.84 -26.36
CA LYS A 297 25.88 -16.82 -25.27
C LYS A 297 27.20 -16.72 -24.51
N PHE A 298 27.11 -16.63 -23.19
CA PHE A 298 28.28 -16.67 -22.31
C PHE A 298 27.98 -17.56 -21.10
N LYS A 299 29.00 -17.97 -20.39
CA LYS A 299 28.86 -18.75 -19.15
C LYS A 299 29.37 -17.94 -17.99
N ILE A 300 28.74 -18.11 -16.85
CA ILE A 300 29.18 -17.57 -15.58
C ILE A 300 29.13 -18.71 -14.57
N GLY A 301 30.22 -18.90 -13.83
CA GLY A 301 30.26 -19.86 -12.74
C GLY A 301 29.72 -19.32 -11.45
N ALA A 302 29.71 -20.11 -10.42
CA ALA A 302 29.48 -19.68 -9.06
C ALA A 302 30.35 -20.38 -8.03
N SER A 303 30.91 -19.63 -7.12
CA SER A 303 31.55 -20.15 -5.93
C SER A 303 30.57 -20.13 -4.78
N VAL A 304 30.49 -21.21 -3.97
CA VAL A 304 29.51 -21.34 -2.90
C VAL A 304 30.24 -21.69 -1.59
N GLY A 305 30.02 -20.87 -0.56
CA GLY A 305 30.47 -21.15 0.81
C GLY A 305 29.31 -21.61 1.68
N ILE A 306 29.46 -22.72 2.41
CA ILE A 306 28.39 -23.31 3.20
C ILE A 306 28.80 -23.38 4.65
N ALA A 307 27.94 -22.89 5.55
CA ALA A 307 28.10 -23.05 6.99
C ALA A 307 26.85 -23.70 7.60
N TRP A 308 27.09 -24.68 8.47
CA TRP A 308 26.01 -25.29 9.25
C TRP A 308 25.67 -24.42 10.45
N ALA A 309 24.38 -24.15 10.64
CA ALA A 309 23.89 -23.39 11.77
C ALA A 309 23.70 -24.30 12.97
N HIS A 310 24.75 -24.45 13.78
CA HIS A 310 24.67 -25.15 15.05
C HIS A 310 25.11 -24.21 16.14
N VAL A 311 24.21 -23.83 17.04
CA VAL A 311 24.47 -22.95 18.19
C VAL A 311 25.47 -21.82 17.85
N CYS A 312 25.03 -20.85 17.07
CA CYS A 312 25.86 -19.72 16.67
C CYS A 312 25.02 -18.46 16.51
N THR A 313 25.65 -17.31 16.67
CA THR A 313 25.06 -16.00 16.38
C THR A 313 24.93 -15.80 14.87
N PRO A 314 24.02 -14.89 14.41
CA PRO A 314 23.93 -14.51 13.01
C PRO A 314 25.27 -14.12 12.38
N THR A 315 26.06 -13.33 13.12
CA THR A 315 27.38 -12.86 12.69
C THR A 315 28.37 -14.02 12.52
N GLU A 316 28.40 -14.94 13.48
CA GLU A 316 29.28 -16.11 13.37
C GLU A 316 28.92 -17.03 12.22
N LEU A 317 27.61 -17.26 12.00
CA LEU A 317 27.14 -18.08 10.89
C LEU A 317 27.55 -17.47 9.56
N PHE A 318 27.37 -16.16 9.40
CA PHE A 318 27.78 -15.43 8.20
C PHE A 318 29.30 -15.52 7.97
N GLN A 319 30.11 -15.25 9.00
CA GLN A 319 31.57 -15.33 8.91
C GLN A 319 32.08 -16.73 8.55
N ARG A 320 31.42 -17.78 9.05
CA ARG A 320 31.75 -19.17 8.69
C ARG A 320 31.45 -19.46 7.21
N ALA A 321 30.30 -19.02 6.72
CA ALA A 321 29.92 -19.19 5.33
C ALA A 321 30.84 -18.39 4.40
N ASP A 322 31.24 -17.17 4.79
CA ASP A 322 32.17 -16.32 4.05
C ASP A 322 33.58 -16.95 3.95
N ALA A 323 34.09 -17.47 5.07
CA ALA A 323 35.37 -18.20 5.06
C ALA A 323 35.34 -19.42 4.11
N ALA A 324 34.21 -20.14 4.08
CA ALA A 324 34.02 -21.26 3.15
C ALA A 324 33.92 -20.79 1.69
N LEU A 325 33.27 -19.64 1.43
CA LEU A 325 33.21 -19.02 0.11
C LEU A 325 34.58 -18.60 -0.39
N TYR A 326 35.40 -18.01 0.48
CA TYR A 326 36.77 -17.66 0.15
C TYR A 326 37.59 -18.91 -0.22
N ALA A 327 37.43 -20.03 0.51
CA ALA A 327 38.05 -21.30 0.18
C ALA A 327 37.62 -21.84 -1.20
N ALA A 328 36.31 -21.74 -1.52
CA ALA A 328 35.80 -22.14 -2.85
C ALA A 328 36.42 -21.30 -3.99
N LYS A 329 36.55 -19.97 -3.76
CA LYS A 329 37.22 -19.07 -4.74
C LYS A 329 38.72 -19.42 -4.92
N SER A 330 39.41 -19.76 -3.83
CA SER A 330 40.83 -20.12 -3.84
C SER A 330 41.11 -21.47 -4.49
N ASP A 331 40.17 -22.41 -4.39
CA ASP A 331 40.25 -23.76 -4.98
C ASP A 331 39.88 -23.82 -6.47
N GLY A 332 39.97 -22.71 -7.19
CA GLY A 332 39.74 -22.64 -8.62
C GLY A 332 38.35 -22.19 -9.04
N ARG A 333 37.52 -21.72 -8.12
CA ARG A 333 36.14 -21.24 -8.38
C ARG A 333 35.21 -22.33 -8.91
N ASN A 334 33.96 -21.94 -9.26
CA ASN A 334 32.94 -22.82 -9.85
C ASN A 334 32.76 -24.12 -9.03
N THR A 335 32.70 -24.00 -7.73
CA THR A 335 32.65 -25.11 -6.77
C THR A 335 32.01 -24.65 -5.48
N PHE A 336 31.78 -25.57 -4.56
CA PHE A 336 31.35 -25.24 -3.20
C PHE A 336 32.35 -25.76 -2.16
N ARG A 337 32.36 -25.12 -0.98
CA ARG A 337 33.12 -25.59 0.18
C ARG A 337 32.25 -25.48 1.43
N TRP A 338 32.39 -26.47 2.30
CA TRP A 338 31.89 -26.41 3.66
C TRP A 338 32.88 -25.68 4.55
N PHE A 339 32.37 -24.91 5.52
CA PHE A 339 33.23 -24.34 6.57
C PHE A 339 33.93 -25.44 7.36
N ASP A 340 35.27 -25.40 7.38
CA ASP A 340 36.11 -26.22 8.23
C ASP A 340 36.77 -25.34 9.31
N PRO A 341 36.48 -25.54 10.62
CA PRO A 341 37.10 -24.78 11.70
C PRO A 341 38.62 -24.72 11.67
N ARG A 342 39.28 -25.73 11.08
CA ARG A 342 40.75 -25.81 10.97
C ARG A 342 41.33 -24.82 9.94
N GLN A 343 40.55 -24.34 8.99
CA GLN A 343 41.00 -23.37 8.00
C GLN A 343 41.07 -21.93 8.53
N ARG A 344 40.49 -21.65 9.70
CA ARG A 344 40.50 -20.31 10.31
C ARG A 344 41.89 -19.82 10.76
N GLN A 345 42.86 -20.74 10.98
CA GLN A 345 44.22 -20.41 11.43
C GLN A 345 45.16 -19.93 10.32
N ALA A 346 44.78 -20.06 9.04
CA ALA A 346 45.60 -19.65 7.89
C ALA A 346 45.32 -18.22 7.40
N LEU A 347 44.30 -17.55 7.94
CA LEU A 347 43.85 -16.22 7.52
C LEU A 347 44.06 -15.12 8.59
N ALA A 348 44.63 -15.43 9.75
CA ALA A 348 45.08 -14.54 10.82
C ALA A 348 46.59 -14.29 10.74
#